data_e9426bcae446494c01ffc937e1d701a7
#
_entry.id   e9426bcae446494c01ffc937e1d701a7
#
_cell.length_a   1.000
_cell.length_b   1.000
_cell.length_c   1.000
_cell.angle_alpha   90.00
_cell.angle_beta   90.00
_cell.angle_gamma   90.00
#
_symmetry.space_group_name_H-M   'P 1'
#
loop_
_entity.id
_entity.type
_entity.pdbx_description
1 polymer ?
#
loop_
_entity_poly.entity_id
_entity_poly.type
_entity_poly.pdbx_seq_one_letter_code
_entity_poly.pdbx_strand_id
1 'polypeptide(L)'
;MKIKYLCALLLAALIYSCDDSTTGIGTDLIPGGDKIPANTDSYEFTTKSLLADSVYARTSTAYLGRYTDEQFGEFTADFIAQFTCMDNFKFEENITDITGLSLFLQYSTFFGDSLNGMRLQVDTLNKVIAEKDINTFYTSVNPSDYYNKQAKPIALKAYSAVGPSAMDDTYSGTRVITQAVKLPKELGEFMYNKYKEDKNYYKDASAFIKNVLKGIYVQSTHGDGTILYINNITLRLYYDLMLESSSGKKDSLSSRFYDFAATKEVIQANHFKNDNRLNDLVENPNRTYIKSPAGIFTEAIFPIAEIYSEHKNDTLNGVNVSFTRYNEEESKYPMNIPQYVLMVRKQDMFSFFEENKICLLYTSPSPRDTR
;
A
#
# COMPACT_ATOMS: atom_id res chain seq x y z
N MET A 1 59.38 -34.88 -21.15
CA MET A 1 58.05 -35.32 -20.77
C MET A 1 57.79 -35.37 -19.26
N LYS A 2 58.80 -35.34 -18.38
CA LYS A 2 58.61 -35.50 -16.92
C LYS A 2 58.23 -34.22 -16.14
N ILE A 3 58.53 -33.04 -16.64
CA ILE A 3 58.25 -31.73 -16.00
C ILE A 3 56.76 -31.39 -16.04
N LYS A 4 56.04 -31.73 -17.10
CA LYS A 4 54.60 -31.42 -17.23
C LYS A 4 53.74 -32.17 -16.19
N TYR A 5 54.12 -33.40 -15.84
CA TYR A 5 53.41 -34.17 -14.82
C TYR A 5 53.73 -33.71 -13.40
N LEU A 6 54.92 -33.15 -13.19
CA LEU A 6 55.28 -32.56 -11.89
C LEU A 6 54.51 -31.29 -11.63
N CYS A 7 54.31 -30.42 -12.64
CA CYS A 7 53.47 -29.22 -12.51
C CYS A 7 51.99 -29.55 -12.32
N ALA A 8 51.48 -30.61 -12.98
CA ALA A 8 50.09 -31.03 -12.78
C ALA A 8 49.87 -31.60 -11.36
N LEU A 9 50.84 -32.34 -10.81
CA LEU A 9 50.79 -32.85 -9.46
C LEU A 9 50.87 -31.76 -8.40
N LEU A 10 51.69 -30.71 -8.62
CA LEU A 10 51.77 -29.54 -7.78
C LEU A 10 50.49 -28.69 -7.83
N LEU A 11 49.86 -28.59 -8.99
CA LEU A 11 48.56 -27.89 -9.14
C LEU A 11 47.42 -28.63 -8.46
N ALA A 12 47.41 -29.97 -8.52
CA ALA A 12 46.43 -30.81 -7.82
C ALA A 12 46.56 -30.74 -6.29
N ALA A 13 47.77 -30.58 -5.77
CA ALA A 13 48.00 -30.41 -4.33
C ALA A 13 47.51 -29.06 -3.78
N LEU A 14 47.39 -28.03 -4.64
CA LEU A 14 46.87 -26.69 -4.24
C LEU A 14 45.33 -26.63 -4.17
N ILE A 15 44.62 -27.62 -4.73
CA ILE A 15 43.16 -27.66 -4.71
C ILE A 15 42.61 -28.39 -3.48
N TYR A 16 43.46 -29.10 -2.74
CA TYR A 16 43.08 -29.81 -1.51
C TYR A 16 43.22 -28.98 -0.22
N SER A 17 43.58 -27.72 -0.33
CA SER A 17 43.76 -26.83 0.82
C SER A 17 42.62 -25.84 1.00
N CYS A 18 41.38 -26.32 0.88
CA CYS A 18 40.23 -25.61 1.42
C CYS A 18 39.51 -26.57 2.38
N ASP A 19 40.08 -26.70 3.55
CA ASP A 19 39.34 -27.17 4.71
C ASP A 19 38.87 -25.90 5.47
N ASP A 20 37.54 -25.72 5.49
CA ASP A 20 36.84 -24.59 6.16
C ASP A 20 36.91 -24.66 7.69
N SER A 21 37.94 -25.27 8.26
CA SER A 21 38.14 -25.37 9.71
C SER A 21 38.83 -24.15 10.33
N THR A 22 38.74 -22.95 9.68
CA THR A 22 39.25 -21.72 10.29
C THR A 22 38.45 -21.25 11.52
N THR A 23 37.25 -21.82 11.75
CA THR A 23 36.47 -21.58 12.98
C THR A 23 37.12 -22.14 14.24
N GLY A 24 38.08 -23.07 14.10
CA GLY A 24 38.82 -23.64 15.21
C GLY A 24 40.14 -22.93 15.55
N ILE A 25 40.64 -22.02 14.69
CA ILE A 25 41.90 -21.33 14.94
C ILE A 25 41.70 -20.25 16.00
N GLY A 26 42.22 -20.47 17.17
CA GLY A 26 42.13 -19.55 18.30
C GLY A 26 41.31 -20.07 19.50
N THR A 27 40.50 -21.09 19.34
CA THR A 27 39.75 -21.67 20.46
C THR A 27 40.66 -22.40 21.45
N ASP A 28 41.81 -22.90 20.99
CA ASP A 28 42.79 -23.55 21.85
C ASP A 28 43.72 -22.56 22.60
N LEU A 29 43.65 -21.28 22.25
CA LEU A 29 44.38 -20.21 22.92
C LEU A 29 43.62 -19.61 24.11
N ILE A 30 42.32 -19.94 24.24
CA ILE A 30 41.49 -19.44 25.36
C ILE A 30 41.68 -20.38 26.54
N PRO A 31 42.09 -19.89 27.74
CA PRO A 31 42.16 -20.72 28.95
C PRO A 31 40.84 -21.47 29.14
N GLY A 32 40.88 -22.74 29.51
CA GLY A 32 39.71 -23.61 29.56
C GLY A 32 38.55 -23.17 30.44
N GLY A 33 38.76 -22.13 31.30
CA GLY A 33 37.72 -21.48 32.11
C GLY A 33 36.93 -20.39 31.39
N ASP A 34 37.39 -19.91 30.22
CA ASP A 34 36.79 -18.78 29.50
C ASP A 34 35.99 -19.24 28.26
N LYS A 35 35.88 -20.55 28.03
CA LYS A 35 35.05 -21.11 26.95
C LYS A 35 33.58 -21.00 27.34
N ILE A 36 32.84 -20.13 26.66
CA ILE A 36 31.39 -20.08 26.77
C ILE A 36 30.83 -21.19 25.87
N PRO A 37 30.23 -22.24 26.43
CA PRO A 37 29.60 -23.28 25.63
C PRO A 37 28.42 -22.65 24.86
N ALA A 38 28.46 -22.72 23.53
CA ALA A 38 27.33 -22.31 22.67
C ALA A 38 26.69 -23.56 22.08
N ASN A 39 25.42 -23.75 22.37
CA ASN A 39 24.62 -24.82 21.81
C ASN A 39 23.61 -24.22 20.81
N THR A 40 23.20 -25.04 19.87
CA THR A 40 22.15 -24.69 18.90
C THR A 40 21.12 -25.82 18.90
N ASP A 41 19.89 -25.45 19.19
CA ASP A 41 18.76 -26.37 19.14
C ASP A 41 17.75 -25.91 18.08
N SER A 42 16.97 -26.84 17.54
CA SER A 42 15.99 -26.59 16.49
C SER A 42 14.64 -27.13 16.91
N TYR A 43 13.63 -26.31 16.77
CA TYR A 43 12.23 -26.63 17.13
C TYR A 43 11.36 -26.51 15.90
N GLU A 44 10.48 -27.47 15.72
CA GLU A 44 9.44 -27.39 14.70
C GLU A 44 8.25 -26.58 15.22
N PHE A 45 7.67 -25.77 14.36
CA PHE A 45 6.44 -25.03 14.64
C PHE A 45 5.37 -25.34 13.59
N THR A 46 4.12 -25.22 13.96
CA THR A 46 3.00 -25.48 13.06
C THR A 46 2.48 -24.21 12.45
N THR A 47 2.00 -24.31 11.21
CA THR A 47 1.38 -23.19 10.49
C THR A 47 0.00 -23.58 9.99
N LYS A 48 -0.91 -22.60 9.92
CA LYS A 48 -2.20 -22.74 9.25
C LYS A 48 -2.61 -21.43 8.59
N SER A 49 -3.38 -21.54 7.53
CA SER A 49 -3.98 -20.36 6.90
C SER A 49 -5.10 -19.77 7.76
N LEU A 50 -5.22 -18.46 7.74
CA LEU A 50 -6.27 -17.70 8.41
C LEU A 50 -6.89 -16.74 7.39
N LEU A 51 -8.21 -16.86 7.20
CA LEU A 51 -8.92 -15.92 6.33
C LEU A 51 -8.92 -14.51 6.95
N ALA A 52 -8.51 -13.53 6.17
CA ALA A 52 -8.41 -12.12 6.54
C ALA A 52 -8.99 -11.24 5.42
N ASP A 53 -10.26 -11.46 5.08
CA ASP A 53 -10.98 -10.73 4.05
C ASP A 53 -11.13 -9.25 4.37
N SER A 54 -11.09 -8.90 5.64
CA SER A 54 -11.26 -7.55 6.14
C SER A 54 -10.03 -7.14 6.93
N VAL A 55 -9.35 -6.10 6.43
CA VAL A 55 -8.20 -5.48 7.09
C VAL A 55 -8.43 -3.99 7.23
N TYR A 56 -7.64 -3.31 8.06
CA TYR A 56 -7.75 -1.87 8.23
C TYR A 56 -7.58 -1.15 6.90
N ALA A 57 -8.59 -0.37 6.50
CA ALA A 57 -8.73 0.17 5.16
C ALA A 57 -7.94 1.45 4.92
N ARG A 58 -7.59 2.19 6.00
CA ARG A 58 -6.93 3.50 5.91
C ARG A 58 -5.44 3.31 5.68
N THR A 59 -5.02 3.51 4.45
CA THR A 59 -3.62 3.40 4.03
C THR A 59 -3.18 4.62 3.23
N SER A 60 -1.87 4.78 3.03
CA SER A 60 -1.32 5.83 2.18
C SER A 60 -1.43 5.53 0.68
N THR A 61 -1.75 4.29 0.31
CA THR A 61 -1.91 3.84 -1.07
C THR A 61 -3.34 3.43 -1.31
N ALA A 62 -3.99 4.00 -2.31
CA ALA A 62 -5.27 3.54 -2.80
C ALA A 62 -5.06 2.50 -3.91
N TYR A 63 -5.87 1.46 -3.90
CA TYR A 63 -5.82 0.39 -4.91
C TYR A 63 -7.04 0.48 -5.81
N LEU A 64 -6.82 0.36 -7.11
CA LEU A 64 -7.91 0.42 -8.10
C LEU A 64 -7.71 -0.61 -9.19
N GLY A 65 -8.71 -1.47 -9.38
CA GLY A 65 -8.73 -2.40 -10.49
C GLY A 65 -9.33 -3.75 -10.15
N ARG A 66 -9.10 -4.71 -11.05
CA ARG A 66 -9.51 -6.09 -10.92
C ARG A 66 -8.42 -6.99 -11.48
N TYR A 67 -8.17 -8.09 -10.79
CA TYR A 67 -7.23 -9.11 -11.22
C TYR A 67 -7.75 -10.49 -10.84
N THR A 68 -7.79 -11.40 -11.82
CA THR A 68 -8.12 -12.80 -11.58
C THR A 68 -6.84 -13.62 -11.59
N ASP A 69 -6.50 -14.18 -10.44
CA ASP A 69 -5.39 -15.10 -10.23
C ASP A 69 -5.86 -16.54 -10.35
N GLU A 70 -5.02 -17.41 -10.91
CA GLU A 70 -5.38 -18.82 -11.10
C GLU A 70 -5.53 -19.56 -9.77
N GLN A 71 -4.76 -19.19 -8.74
CA GLN A 71 -4.78 -19.80 -7.42
C GLN A 71 -5.74 -19.09 -6.47
N PHE A 72 -5.65 -17.75 -6.37
CA PHE A 72 -6.38 -16.96 -5.39
C PHE A 72 -7.75 -16.46 -5.86
N GLY A 73 -8.09 -16.66 -7.15
CA GLY A 73 -9.35 -16.18 -7.71
C GLY A 73 -9.41 -14.69 -7.99
N GLU A 74 -10.63 -14.16 -8.17
CA GLU A 74 -10.84 -12.74 -8.47
C GLU A 74 -10.57 -11.87 -7.23
N PHE A 75 -9.84 -10.79 -7.45
CA PHE A 75 -9.64 -9.71 -6.49
C PHE A 75 -10.04 -8.38 -7.13
N THR A 76 -10.92 -7.64 -6.46
CA THR A 76 -11.32 -6.30 -6.88
C THR A 76 -10.92 -5.30 -5.81
N ALA A 77 -10.37 -4.18 -6.24
CA ALA A 77 -9.96 -3.07 -5.39
C ALA A 77 -10.59 -1.76 -5.85
N ASP A 78 -11.24 -1.08 -4.93
CA ASP A 78 -11.89 0.21 -5.09
C ASP A 78 -11.53 1.08 -3.88
N PHE A 79 -11.80 2.38 -3.92
CA PHE A 79 -11.49 3.24 -2.79
C PHE A 79 -12.44 4.43 -2.64
N ILE A 80 -12.54 4.90 -1.41
CA ILE A 80 -13.14 6.18 -1.05
C ILE A 80 -12.02 7.19 -0.79
N ALA A 81 -12.18 8.43 -1.26
CA ALA A 81 -11.27 9.53 -0.97
C ALA A 81 -12.05 10.80 -0.61
N GLN A 82 -11.61 11.44 0.45
CA GLN A 82 -11.99 12.81 0.81
C GLN A 82 -10.84 13.76 0.44
N PHE A 83 -11.15 15.04 0.37
CA PHE A 83 -10.18 16.07 -0.01
C PHE A 83 -10.05 17.10 1.09
N THR A 84 -8.83 17.60 1.25
CA THR A 84 -8.56 18.74 2.11
C THR A 84 -8.42 20.01 1.30
N CYS A 85 -8.81 21.14 1.88
CA CYS A 85 -8.33 22.45 1.50
C CYS A 85 -7.29 22.92 2.54
N MET A 86 -6.42 23.84 2.15
CA MET A 86 -5.53 24.49 3.11
C MET A 86 -6.35 25.25 4.16
N ASP A 87 -5.83 25.35 5.38
CA ASP A 87 -6.48 26.13 6.44
C ASP A 87 -6.68 27.58 6.01
N ASN A 88 -7.89 28.08 6.25
CA ASN A 88 -8.32 29.41 5.83
C ASN A 88 -8.13 29.68 4.33
N PHE A 89 -8.39 28.64 3.51
CA PHE A 89 -8.29 28.74 2.06
C PHE A 89 -9.13 29.89 1.51
N LYS A 90 -8.56 30.60 0.54
CA LYS A 90 -9.23 31.70 -0.16
C LYS A 90 -9.02 31.55 -1.66
N PHE A 91 -10.13 31.66 -2.39
CA PHE A 91 -10.03 31.85 -3.82
C PHE A 91 -9.47 33.25 -4.14
N GLU A 92 -8.76 33.36 -5.26
CA GLU A 92 -8.31 34.66 -5.78
C GLU A 92 -9.50 35.55 -6.11
N GLU A 93 -9.26 36.85 -6.07
CA GLU A 93 -10.26 37.83 -6.51
C GLU A 93 -10.33 37.86 -8.04
N ASN A 94 -11.44 38.38 -8.56
CA ASN A 94 -11.66 38.57 -10.00
C ASN A 94 -11.72 37.27 -10.83
N ILE A 95 -12.08 36.13 -10.22
CA ILE A 95 -12.44 34.92 -10.97
C ILE A 95 -13.66 35.22 -11.83
N THR A 96 -13.53 35.00 -13.14
CA THR A 96 -14.56 35.26 -14.14
C THR A 96 -15.35 34.01 -14.49
N ASP A 97 -14.66 32.86 -14.55
CA ASP A 97 -15.26 31.57 -14.90
C ASP A 97 -14.53 30.40 -14.24
N ILE A 98 -15.28 29.35 -13.91
CA ILE A 98 -14.74 28.03 -13.60
C ILE A 98 -14.71 27.27 -14.90
N THR A 99 -13.53 26.91 -15.38
CA THR A 99 -13.34 26.34 -16.72
C THR A 99 -13.33 24.82 -16.73
N GLY A 100 -13.14 24.17 -15.58
CA GLY A 100 -13.16 22.71 -15.50
C GLY A 100 -12.85 22.13 -14.13
N LEU A 101 -13.04 20.82 -14.01
CA LEU A 101 -12.69 20.02 -12.84
C LEU A 101 -12.12 18.70 -13.31
N SER A 102 -11.01 18.27 -12.72
CA SER A 102 -10.40 16.99 -13.05
C SER A 102 -9.88 16.28 -11.79
N LEU A 103 -10.04 14.96 -11.77
CA LEU A 103 -9.44 14.10 -10.77
C LEU A 103 -8.16 13.49 -11.34
N PHE A 104 -7.05 13.64 -10.62
CA PHE A 104 -5.76 13.05 -10.96
C PHE A 104 -5.47 11.91 -10.00
N LEU A 105 -5.24 10.71 -10.57
CA LEU A 105 -4.84 9.50 -9.86
C LEU A 105 -3.39 9.21 -10.28
N GLN A 106 -2.44 9.41 -9.35
CA GLN A 106 -1.02 9.28 -9.64
C GLN A 106 -0.44 8.04 -8.97
N TYR A 107 0.36 7.29 -9.72
CA TYR A 107 1.03 6.07 -9.28
C TYR A 107 2.35 5.88 -10.02
N SER A 108 3.26 5.11 -9.43
CA SER A 108 4.52 4.69 -10.06
C SER A 108 4.54 3.18 -10.32
N THR A 109 3.68 2.44 -9.63
CA THR A 109 3.63 0.98 -9.68
C THR A 109 2.20 0.48 -9.87
N PHE A 110 2.09 -0.69 -10.48
CA PHE A 110 0.85 -1.44 -10.66
C PHE A 110 1.18 -2.93 -10.70
N PHE A 111 0.18 -3.78 -10.55
CA PHE A 111 0.30 -5.23 -10.72
C PHE A 111 -0.51 -5.67 -11.94
N GLY A 112 0.01 -6.65 -12.69
CA GLY A 112 -0.66 -7.27 -13.82
C GLY A 112 -0.29 -6.67 -15.18
N ASP A 113 -1.22 -6.72 -16.14
CA ASP A 113 -1.01 -6.30 -17.54
C ASP A 113 -1.07 -4.78 -17.69
N SER A 114 0.01 -4.19 -18.14
CA SER A 114 0.15 -2.74 -18.32
C SER A 114 -0.77 -2.14 -19.39
N LEU A 115 -1.15 -2.93 -20.37
CA LEU A 115 -1.91 -2.48 -21.55
C LEU A 115 -3.38 -2.93 -21.52
N ASN A 116 -3.77 -3.71 -20.52
CA ASN A 116 -5.12 -4.20 -20.43
C ASN A 116 -6.14 -3.06 -20.32
N GLY A 117 -7.23 -3.17 -21.08
CA GLY A 117 -8.31 -2.18 -21.10
C GLY A 117 -9.21 -2.30 -19.88
N MET A 118 -9.16 -1.32 -19.03
CA MET A 118 -9.95 -1.18 -17.81
C MET A 118 -10.91 -0.02 -17.91
N ARG A 119 -11.93 0.02 -17.06
CA ARG A 119 -12.83 1.18 -16.93
C ARG A 119 -13.10 1.49 -15.47
N LEU A 120 -12.82 2.71 -15.07
CA LEU A 120 -13.19 3.25 -13.77
C LEU A 120 -14.48 4.07 -13.85
N GLN A 121 -15.14 4.15 -12.71
CA GLN A 121 -16.29 4.98 -12.43
C GLN A 121 -16.01 5.84 -11.22
N VAL A 122 -16.46 7.10 -11.25
CA VAL A 122 -16.36 8.03 -10.12
C VAL A 122 -17.78 8.44 -9.72
N ASP A 123 -18.07 8.33 -8.43
CA ASP A 123 -19.31 8.76 -7.79
C ASP A 123 -19.01 9.73 -6.66
N THR A 124 -19.92 10.69 -6.42
CA THR A 124 -19.83 11.56 -5.23
C THR A 124 -20.45 10.90 -4.01
N LEU A 125 -19.84 11.11 -2.85
CA LEU A 125 -20.46 10.70 -1.59
C LEU A 125 -21.64 11.62 -1.25
N ASN A 126 -22.74 11.02 -0.82
CA ASN A 126 -23.94 11.70 -0.37
C ASN A 126 -24.02 11.84 1.15
N LYS A 127 -23.17 11.11 1.89
CA LYS A 127 -23.12 11.08 3.35
C LYS A 127 -21.68 11.30 3.83
N VAL A 128 -21.52 12.09 4.87
CA VAL A 128 -20.23 12.28 5.53
C VAL A 128 -19.91 11.03 6.32
N ILE A 129 -18.68 10.55 6.22
CA ILE A 129 -18.18 9.45 7.07
C ILE A 129 -17.96 10.05 8.46
N ALA A 130 -18.53 9.43 9.49
CA ALA A 130 -18.42 9.93 10.86
C ALA A 130 -17.00 9.71 11.39
N GLU A 131 -16.50 10.66 12.19
CA GLU A 131 -15.15 10.58 12.76
C GLU A 131 -14.89 9.30 13.56
N LYS A 132 -15.90 8.79 14.26
CA LYS A 132 -15.85 7.51 14.97
C LYS A 132 -15.61 6.31 14.06
N ASP A 133 -15.97 6.40 12.78
CA ASP A 133 -15.79 5.33 11.80
C ASP A 133 -14.34 5.30 11.26
N ILE A 134 -13.57 6.38 11.48
CA ILE A 134 -12.19 6.52 10.97
C ILE A 134 -11.27 5.44 11.55
N ASN A 135 -11.41 5.14 12.84
CA ASN A 135 -10.55 4.19 13.55
C ASN A 135 -10.98 2.73 13.35
N THR A 136 -12.23 2.50 12.93
CA THR A 136 -12.80 1.15 12.74
C THR A 136 -13.13 0.85 11.27
N PHE A 137 -12.58 1.64 10.35
CA PHE A 137 -12.86 1.52 8.93
C PHE A 137 -12.05 0.35 8.32
N TYR A 138 -12.75 -0.68 7.89
CA TYR A 138 -12.18 -1.88 7.30
C TYR A 138 -12.49 -2.00 5.82
N THR A 139 -11.66 -2.75 5.08
CA THR A 139 -11.79 -2.95 3.63
C THR A 139 -13.08 -3.66 3.20
N SER A 140 -13.78 -4.29 4.14
CA SER A 140 -15.10 -4.89 3.94
C SER A 140 -16.28 -3.92 4.07
N VAL A 141 -16.01 -2.64 4.42
CA VAL A 141 -17.08 -1.63 4.51
C VAL A 141 -17.83 -1.56 3.18
N ASN A 142 -19.16 -1.44 3.25
CA ASN A 142 -19.97 -1.33 2.04
C ASN A 142 -20.01 0.13 1.54
N PRO A 143 -19.33 0.47 0.44
CA PRO A 143 -19.34 1.86 -0.07
C PRO A 143 -20.74 2.38 -0.39
N SER A 144 -21.70 1.49 -0.65
CA SER A 144 -23.09 1.86 -0.96
C SER A 144 -23.81 2.58 0.17
N ASP A 145 -23.28 2.50 1.39
CA ASP A 145 -23.84 3.23 2.53
C ASP A 145 -23.52 4.74 2.45
N TYR A 146 -22.60 5.12 1.57
CA TYR A 146 -22.06 6.48 1.46
C TYR A 146 -22.30 7.16 0.12
N TYR A 147 -22.75 6.43 -0.93
CA TYR A 147 -23.12 7.01 -2.22
C TYR A 147 -24.44 6.44 -2.74
N ASN A 148 -25.04 7.10 -3.71
CA ASN A 148 -26.29 6.62 -4.31
C ASN A 148 -26.00 5.81 -5.58
N LYS A 149 -26.12 4.48 -5.50
CA LYS A 149 -25.93 3.55 -6.64
C LYS A 149 -26.87 3.81 -7.83
N GLN A 150 -28.03 4.42 -7.58
CA GLN A 150 -29.03 4.68 -8.63
C GLN A 150 -28.78 6.03 -9.33
N ALA A 151 -27.92 6.88 -8.75
CA ALA A 151 -27.54 8.12 -9.38
C ALA A 151 -26.61 7.87 -10.57
N LYS A 152 -26.67 8.74 -11.57
CA LYS A 152 -25.70 8.71 -12.66
C LYS A 152 -24.31 9.03 -12.11
N PRO A 153 -23.28 8.21 -12.43
CA PRO A 153 -21.92 8.51 -12.03
C PRO A 153 -21.46 9.85 -12.60
N ILE A 154 -20.60 10.55 -11.87
CA ILE A 154 -20.06 11.84 -12.32
C ILE A 154 -19.00 11.69 -13.40
N ALA A 155 -18.33 10.53 -13.47
CA ALA A 155 -17.42 10.22 -14.57
C ALA A 155 -17.31 8.72 -14.82
N LEU A 156 -17.07 8.39 -16.09
CA LEU A 156 -16.62 7.07 -16.56
C LEU A 156 -15.36 7.30 -17.41
N LYS A 157 -14.30 6.54 -17.16
CA LYS A 157 -13.08 6.60 -17.97
C LYS A 157 -12.57 5.21 -18.28
N ALA A 158 -12.36 4.92 -19.57
CA ALA A 158 -11.55 3.79 -19.99
C ALA A 158 -10.06 4.13 -19.79
N TYR A 159 -9.27 3.18 -19.29
CA TYR A 159 -7.85 3.37 -19.05
C TYR A 159 -7.07 2.05 -19.21
N SER A 160 -5.76 2.18 -19.36
CA SER A 160 -4.77 1.12 -19.13
C SER A 160 -3.71 1.65 -18.17
N ALA A 161 -2.98 0.77 -17.47
CA ALA A 161 -1.96 1.21 -16.52
C ALA A 161 -0.86 2.03 -17.19
N VAL A 162 -0.52 1.70 -18.44
CA VAL A 162 0.42 2.47 -19.28
C VAL A 162 -0.22 2.62 -20.64
N GLY A 163 -0.01 3.76 -21.29
CA GLY A 163 -0.49 3.96 -22.65
C GLY A 163 -1.14 5.32 -22.89
N PRO A 164 -1.84 5.53 -24.02
CA PRO A 164 -2.31 6.85 -24.44
C PRO A 164 -3.33 7.51 -23.51
N SER A 165 -3.97 6.71 -22.64
CA SER A 165 -4.94 7.22 -21.65
C SER A 165 -4.28 7.79 -20.40
N ALA A 166 -2.98 7.55 -20.20
CA ALA A 166 -2.19 7.98 -19.06
C ALA A 166 -1.16 9.02 -19.47
N MET A 167 -0.91 10.00 -18.62
CA MET A 167 0.25 10.87 -18.73
C MET A 167 1.40 10.17 -17.99
N ASP A 168 2.52 9.99 -18.67
CA ASP A 168 3.70 9.28 -18.18
C ASP A 168 4.87 10.27 -18.11
N ASP A 169 5.28 10.64 -16.94
CA ASP A 169 6.27 11.66 -16.66
C ASP A 169 7.36 11.12 -15.72
N THR A 170 8.51 11.78 -15.71
CA THR A 170 9.57 11.49 -14.74
C THR A 170 9.82 12.73 -13.90
N TYR A 171 9.54 12.62 -12.59
CA TYR A 171 9.77 13.69 -11.65
C TYR A 171 10.87 13.31 -10.65
N SER A 172 11.93 14.10 -10.56
CA SER A 172 13.09 13.85 -9.67
C SER A 172 13.66 12.42 -9.81
N GLY A 173 13.71 11.87 -11.03
CA GLY A 173 14.19 10.52 -11.30
C GLY A 173 13.19 9.40 -11.01
N THR A 174 12.00 9.72 -10.53
CA THR A 174 10.92 8.75 -10.30
C THR A 174 9.87 8.88 -11.40
N ARG A 175 9.54 7.75 -12.03
CA ARG A 175 8.44 7.68 -13.00
C ARG A 175 7.11 7.87 -12.27
N VAL A 176 6.29 8.78 -12.78
CA VAL A 176 4.95 9.07 -12.28
C VAL A 176 3.95 8.93 -13.42
N ILE A 177 3.02 8.02 -13.28
CA ILE A 177 1.95 7.81 -14.23
C ILE A 177 0.67 8.42 -13.66
N THR A 178 -0.05 9.18 -14.47
CA THR A 178 -1.25 9.90 -14.04
C THR A 178 -2.44 9.53 -14.92
N GLN A 179 -3.50 9.04 -14.29
CA GLN A 179 -4.82 8.95 -14.89
C GLN A 179 -5.60 10.24 -14.60
N ALA A 180 -5.77 11.10 -15.61
CA ALA A 180 -6.59 12.29 -15.52
C ALA A 180 -8.04 11.94 -15.87
N VAL A 181 -8.96 12.11 -14.93
CA VAL A 181 -10.39 11.88 -15.11
C VAL A 181 -11.10 13.21 -15.15
N LYS A 182 -11.66 13.56 -16.30
CA LYS A 182 -12.45 14.79 -16.44
C LYS A 182 -13.77 14.63 -15.69
N LEU A 183 -14.07 15.55 -14.79
CA LEU A 183 -15.32 15.64 -14.03
C LEU A 183 -16.24 16.73 -14.62
N PRO A 184 -17.55 16.73 -14.30
CA PRO A 184 -18.46 17.76 -14.75
C PRO A 184 -18.02 19.15 -14.26
N LYS A 185 -18.03 20.14 -15.16
CA LYS A 185 -17.74 21.55 -14.86
C LYS A 185 -18.69 22.09 -13.78
N GLU A 186 -19.93 21.66 -13.82
CA GLU A 186 -21.00 22.03 -12.90
C GLU A 186 -20.67 21.70 -11.44
N LEU A 187 -19.90 20.62 -11.20
CA LEU A 187 -19.42 20.31 -9.85
C LEU A 187 -18.37 21.32 -9.39
N GLY A 188 -17.48 21.76 -10.28
CA GLY A 188 -16.53 22.84 -9.99
C GLY A 188 -17.21 24.16 -9.72
N GLU A 189 -18.21 24.52 -10.52
CA GLU A 189 -19.04 25.72 -10.32
C GLU A 189 -19.80 25.65 -8.98
N PHE A 190 -20.35 24.49 -8.64
CA PHE A 190 -20.99 24.26 -7.34
C PHE A 190 -20.00 24.51 -6.19
N MET A 191 -18.79 23.98 -6.27
CA MET A 191 -17.75 24.18 -5.25
C MET A 191 -17.45 25.69 -5.09
N TYR A 192 -17.23 26.39 -6.19
CA TYR A 192 -16.97 27.84 -6.14
C TYR A 192 -18.18 28.66 -5.62
N ASN A 193 -19.41 28.27 -5.97
CA ASN A 193 -20.62 28.92 -5.46
C ASN A 193 -20.77 28.70 -3.95
N LYS A 194 -20.39 27.54 -3.41
CA LYS A 194 -20.33 27.30 -1.97
C LYS A 194 -19.37 28.27 -1.25
N TYR A 195 -18.23 28.58 -1.86
CA TYR A 195 -17.33 29.60 -1.31
C TYR A 195 -17.95 31.01 -1.31
N LYS A 196 -18.69 31.37 -2.36
CA LYS A 196 -19.41 32.65 -2.42
C LYS A 196 -20.56 32.75 -1.42
N GLU A 197 -21.20 31.61 -1.12
CA GLU A 197 -22.27 31.50 -0.12
C GLU A 197 -21.73 31.76 1.30
N ASP A 198 -20.68 31.02 1.70
CA ASP A 198 -20.00 31.19 2.99
C ASP A 198 -18.53 30.77 2.90
N LYS A 199 -17.61 31.71 3.03
CA LYS A 199 -16.16 31.46 3.02
C LYS A 199 -15.72 30.52 4.13
N ASN A 200 -16.47 30.42 5.25
CA ASN A 200 -16.16 29.51 6.35
C ASN A 200 -16.28 28.01 5.95
N TYR A 201 -16.96 27.70 4.84
CA TYR A 201 -16.97 26.33 4.32
C TYR A 201 -15.58 25.85 3.86
N TYR A 202 -14.64 26.77 3.69
CA TYR A 202 -13.25 26.53 3.29
C TYR A 202 -12.23 26.86 4.38
N LYS A 203 -12.67 26.99 5.65
CA LYS A 203 -11.75 27.33 6.75
C LYS A 203 -10.78 26.19 7.11
N ASP A 204 -11.23 24.93 6.97
CA ASP A 204 -10.50 23.72 7.26
C ASP A 204 -11.08 22.51 6.48
N ALA A 205 -10.39 21.38 6.52
CA ALA A 205 -10.83 20.15 5.83
C ALA A 205 -12.21 19.66 6.29
N SER A 206 -12.51 19.73 7.59
CA SER A 206 -13.79 19.29 8.15
C SER A 206 -14.96 20.11 7.64
N ALA A 207 -14.82 21.44 7.60
CA ALA A 207 -15.83 22.35 7.06
C ALA A 207 -16.05 22.11 5.56
N PHE A 208 -14.96 21.91 4.81
CA PHE A 208 -15.01 21.61 3.38
C PHE A 208 -15.76 20.29 3.11
N ILE A 209 -15.38 19.20 3.79
CA ILE A 209 -16.03 17.89 3.64
C ILE A 209 -17.52 17.95 3.99
N LYS A 210 -17.87 18.65 5.05
CA LYS A 210 -19.28 18.76 5.50
C LYS A 210 -20.15 19.56 4.54
N ASN A 211 -19.65 20.67 4.00
CA ASN A 211 -20.48 21.68 3.33
C ASN A 211 -20.26 21.76 1.81
N VAL A 212 -19.10 21.31 1.30
CA VAL A 212 -18.73 21.44 -0.12
C VAL A 212 -18.71 20.09 -0.81
N LEU A 213 -17.77 19.21 -0.46
CA LEU A 213 -17.63 17.90 -1.10
C LEU A 213 -17.32 16.83 -0.05
N LYS A 214 -18.29 15.93 0.17
CA LYS A 214 -18.16 14.86 1.18
C LYS A 214 -17.11 13.82 0.84
N GLY A 215 -16.66 13.79 -0.41
CA GLY A 215 -15.69 12.86 -0.97
C GLY A 215 -16.20 12.20 -2.24
N ILE A 216 -15.39 11.27 -2.75
CA ILE A 216 -15.71 10.47 -3.93
C ILE A 216 -15.52 8.98 -3.63
N TYR A 217 -16.21 8.15 -4.40
CA TYR A 217 -15.96 6.72 -4.51
C TYR A 217 -15.47 6.43 -5.92
N VAL A 218 -14.35 5.74 -6.03
CA VAL A 218 -13.76 5.33 -7.32
C VAL A 218 -13.73 3.82 -7.37
N GLN A 219 -14.37 3.25 -8.38
CA GLN A 219 -14.51 1.82 -8.53
C GLN A 219 -14.11 1.34 -9.92
N SER A 220 -13.65 0.09 -10.03
CA SER A 220 -13.43 -0.59 -11.29
C SER A 220 -14.72 -1.26 -11.74
N THR A 221 -15.21 -0.92 -12.95
CA THR A 221 -16.51 -1.41 -13.46
C THR A 221 -16.37 -2.32 -14.66
N HIS A 222 -15.21 -2.38 -15.29
CA HIS A 222 -14.95 -3.24 -16.45
C HIS A 222 -13.45 -3.49 -16.62
N GLY A 223 -13.12 -4.64 -17.22
CA GLY A 223 -11.77 -5.10 -17.42
C GLY A 223 -11.29 -5.99 -16.27
N ASP A 224 -10.25 -6.77 -16.54
CA ASP A 224 -9.60 -7.68 -15.61
C ASP A 224 -8.12 -7.80 -15.99
N GLY A 225 -7.25 -7.91 -14.99
CA GLY A 225 -5.81 -8.14 -15.18
C GLY A 225 -4.89 -7.02 -14.72
N THR A 226 -5.42 -5.94 -14.10
CA THR A 226 -4.57 -4.83 -13.62
C THR A 226 -5.09 -4.23 -12.32
N ILE A 227 -4.17 -4.00 -11.37
CA ILE A 227 -4.40 -3.24 -10.13
C ILE A 227 -3.42 -2.07 -10.07
N LEU A 228 -3.92 -0.84 -10.02
CA LEU A 228 -3.11 0.37 -9.83
C LEU A 228 -2.82 0.61 -8.35
N TYR A 229 -1.60 1.02 -8.01
CA TYR A 229 -1.16 1.41 -6.66
C TYR A 229 -1.03 2.93 -6.59
N ILE A 230 -2.14 3.60 -6.31
CA ILE A 230 -2.29 5.05 -6.38
C ILE A 230 -1.73 5.67 -5.10
N ASN A 231 -0.69 6.49 -5.25
CA ASN A 231 0.01 7.13 -4.14
C ASN A 231 -0.44 8.57 -3.90
N ASN A 232 -1.03 9.22 -4.93
CA ASN A 232 -1.52 10.59 -4.81
C ASN A 232 -2.85 10.76 -5.56
N ILE A 233 -3.80 11.37 -4.88
CA ILE A 233 -5.13 11.65 -5.41
C ILE A 233 -5.38 13.14 -5.26
N THR A 234 -5.59 13.84 -6.38
CA THR A 234 -5.75 15.29 -6.41
C THR A 234 -6.97 15.67 -7.24
N LEU A 235 -7.82 16.52 -6.68
CA LEU A 235 -8.92 17.15 -7.38
C LEU A 235 -8.50 18.56 -7.79
N ARG A 236 -8.41 18.83 -9.09
CA ARG A 236 -7.96 20.10 -9.65
C ARG A 236 -9.11 20.87 -10.25
N LEU A 237 -9.34 22.06 -9.70
CA LEU A 237 -10.31 23.03 -10.17
C LEU A 237 -9.63 24.07 -11.05
N TYR A 238 -10.04 24.17 -12.30
CA TYR A 238 -9.53 25.15 -13.27
C TYR A 238 -10.46 26.36 -13.30
N TYR A 239 -9.87 27.54 -13.39
CA TYR A 239 -10.60 28.80 -13.44
C TYR A 239 -9.83 29.85 -14.24
N ASP A 240 -10.57 30.82 -14.76
CA ASP A 240 -10.06 32.03 -15.37
C ASP A 240 -10.28 33.23 -14.47
N LEU A 241 -9.29 34.10 -14.45
CA LEU A 241 -9.40 35.40 -13.72
C LEU A 241 -8.87 36.53 -14.56
N MET A 242 -9.41 37.72 -14.28
CA MET A 242 -8.91 38.97 -14.89
C MET A 242 -7.77 39.54 -14.03
N LEU A 243 -6.60 39.65 -14.65
CA LEU A 243 -5.46 40.34 -14.03
C LEU A 243 -5.63 41.85 -14.13
N GLU A 244 -5.21 42.56 -13.08
CA GLU A 244 -5.10 44.00 -13.09
C GLU A 244 -3.69 44.40 -13.49
N SER A 245 -3.60 45.34 -14.47
CA SER A 245 -2.31 45.93 -14.80
C SER A 245 -1.86 46.91 -13.70
N SER A 246 -0.61 47.32 -13.73
CA SER A 246 -0.05 48.32 -12.81
C SER A 246 -0.82 49.66 -12.83
N SER A 247 -1.64 49.90 -13.84
CA SER A 247 -2.53 51.06 -13.97
C SER A 247 -3.94 50.86 -13.38
N GLY A 248 -4.22 49.68 -12.76
CA GLY A 248 -5.54 49.34 -12.22
C GLY A 248 -6.58 48.95 -13.28
N LYS A 249 -6.18 48.79 -14.54
CA LYS A 249 -7.05 48.27 -15.59
C LYS A 249 -7.05 46.75 -15.59
N LYS A 250 -8.26 46.15 -15.65
CA LYS A 250 -8.41 44.70 -15.91
C LYS A 250 -8.29 44.47 -17.41
N ASP A 251 -7.13 43.97 -17.86
CA ASP A 251 -6.80 43.92 -19.28
C ASP A 251 -6.27 42.60 -19.79
N SER A 252 -6.02 41.59 -18.92
CA SER A 252 -5.62 40.27 -19.38
C SER A 252 -6.33 39.15 -18.63
N LEU A 253 -6.73 38.12 -19.39
CA LEU A 253 -7.29 36.88 -18.88
C LEU A 253 -6.14 35.88 -18.55
N SER A 254 -6.16 35.29 -17.36
CA SER A 254 -5.22 34.28 -16.93
C SER A 254 -5.94 33.03 -16.51
N SER A 255 -5.54 31.88 -17.06
CA SER A 255 -6.06 30.56 -16.64
C SER A 255 -5.19 30.00 -15.54
N ARG A 256 -5.80 29.56 -14.45
CA ARG A 256 -5.15 29.00 -13.26
C ARG A 256 -5.88 27.78 -12.71
N PHE A 257 -5.35 27.22 -11.67
CA PHE A 257 -6.00 26.10 -10.98
C PHE A 257 -5.74 26.10 -9.47
N TYR A 258 -6.61 25.43 -8.74
CA TYR A 258 -6.42 25.03 -7.35
C TYR A 258 -6.47 23.51 -7.22
N ASP A 259 -5.59 22.97 -6.37
CA ASP A 259 -5.52 21.55 -6.05
C ASP A 259 -6.06 21.29 -4.65
N PHE A 260 -6.99 20.34 -4.57
CA PHE A 260 -7.49 19.76 -3.34
C PHE A 260 -6.98 18.33 -3.27
N ALA A 261 -6.13 17.99 -2.29
CA ALA A 261 -5.49 16.71 -2.20
C ALA A 261 -6.15 15.78 -1.18
N ALA A 262 -6.12 14.48 -1.43
CA ALA A 262 -6.39 13.49 -0.40
C ALA A 262 -5.11 13.28 0.40
N THR A 263 -5.07 13.81 1.62
CA THR A 263 -3.92 13.70 2.54
C THR A 263 -4.22 12.72 3.68
N LYS A 264 -3.25 12.50 4.57
CA LYS A 264 -3.44 11.67 5.77
C LYS A 264 -4.46 12.26 6.77
N GLU A 265 -4.78 13.53 6.65
CA GLU A 265 -5.72 14.26 7.52
C GLU A 265 -7.19 13.96 7.18
N VAL A 266 -7.44 13.46 5.97
CA VAL A 266 -8.77 13.10 5.48
C VAL A 266 -8.86 11.60 5.23
N ILE A 267 -10.06 11.09 4.98
CA ILE A 267 -10.24 9.67 4.72
C ILE A 267 -9.80 9.34 3.31
N GLN A 268 -8.83 8.43 3.22
CA GLN A 268 -8.55 7.60 2.06
C GLN A 268 -8.65 6.15 2.53
N ALA A 269 -9.63 5.43 2.03
CA ALA A 269 -9.92 4.09 2.51
C ALA A 269 -10.19 3.14 1.35
N ASN A 270 -9.51 2.00 1.37
CA ASN A 270 -9.68 0.95 0.37
C ASN A 270 -10.91 0.09 0.69
N HIS A 271 -11.58 -0.37 -0.36
CA HIS A 271 -12.58 -1.42 -0.31
C HIS A 271 -12.08 -2.59 -1.17
N PHE A 272 -11.98 -3.78 -0.58
CA PHE A 272 -11.52 -4.99 -1.26
C PHE A 272 -12.60 -6.05 -1.28
N LYS A 273 -12.64 -6.78 -2.39
CA LYS A 273 -13.50 -7.94 -2.54
C LYS A 273 -12.68 -9.10 -3.08
N ASN A 274 -12.67 -10.20 -2.35
CA ASN A 274 -12.04 -11.44 -2.73
C ASN A 274 -13.06 -12.46 -3.24
N ASP A 275 -12.58 -13.42 -4.02
CA ASP A 275 -13.33 -14.59 -4.45
C ASP A 275 -13.47 -15.62 -3.30
N ASN A 276 -14.50 -16.43 -3.33
CA ASN A 276 -14.74 -17.51 -2.38
C ASN A 276 -13.68 -18.62 -2.43
N ARG A 277 -12.84 -18.70 -3.47
CA ARG A 277 -11.71 -19.64 -3.55
C ARG A 277 -10.75 -19.55 -2.36
N LEU A 278 -10.68 -18.40 -1.71
CA LEU A 278 -9.84 -18.26 -0.53
C LEU A 278 -10.24 -19.22 0.60
N ASN A 279 -11.52 -19.58 0.70
CA ASN A 279 -12.00 -20.54 1.70
C ASN A 279 -11.37 -21.93 1.48
N ASP A 280 -11.31 -22.38 0.22
CA ASP A 280 -10.71 -23.68 -0.12
C ASP A 280 -9.20 -23.70 0.17
N LEU A 281 -8.52 -22.57 -0.04
CA LEU A 281 -7.09 -22.44 0.28
C LEU A 281 -6.83 -22.44 1.78
N VAL A 282 -7.71 -21.86 2.59
CA VAL A 282 -7.57 -21.84 4.05
C VAL A 282 -7.72 -23.24 4.63
N GLU A 283 -8.53 -24.09 4.04
CA GLU A 283 -8.75 -25.48 4.48
C GLU A 283 -7.65 -26.45 4.03
N ASN A 284 -6.67 -26.00 3.22
CA ASN A 284 -5.60 -26.88 2.74
C ASN A 284 -4.69 -27.33 3.90
N PRO A 285 -4.59 -28.64 4.19
CA PRO A 285 -3.81 -29.12 5.33
C PRO A 285 -2.29 -29.19 5.07
N ASN A 286 -1.87 -29.11 3.80
CA ASN A 286 -0.49 -29.34 3.40
C ASN A 286 0.31 -28.07 3.13
N ARG A 287 -0.38 -26.93 2.98
CA ARG A 287 0.23 -25.65 2.63
C ARG A 287 -0.49 -24.51 3.33
N THR A 288 0.27 -23.49 3.67
CA THR A 288 -0.29 -22.21 4.10
C THR A 288 -0.03 -21.14 3.06
N TYR A 289 -0.86 -20.11 3.07
CA TYR A 289 -0.85 -19.08 2.06
C TYR A 289 -0.78 -17.70 2.71
N ILE A 290 -0.14 -16.76 2.00
CA ILE A 290 -0.19 -15.33 2.32
C ILE A 290 -0.67 -14.59 1.09
N LYS A 291 -1.77 -13.85 1.21
CA LYS A 291 -2.31 -12.96 0.17
C LYS A 291 -2.55 -11.58 0.77
N SER A 292 -1.77 -10.62 0.31
CA SER A 292 -1.85 -9.21 0.69
C SER A 292 -2.51 -8.40 -0.45
N PRO A 293 -3.15 -7.25 -0.16
CA PRO A 293 -3.30 -6.58 1.14
C PRO A 293 -4.40 -7.16 2.05
N ALA A 294 -5.35 -7.90 1.51
CA ALA A 294 -6.37 -8.64 2.22
C ALA A 294 -6.58 -10.01 1.59
N GLY A 295 -6.99 -10.99 2.35
CA GLY A 295 -7.33 -12.33 1.89
C GLY A 295 -6.89 -13.42 2.84
N ILE A 296 -5.62 -13.84 2.85
CA ILE A 296 -5.14 -14.92 3.69
C ILE A 296 -3.86 -14.51 4.40
N PHE A 297 -3.81 -14.74 5.71
CA PHE A 297 -2.59 -14.67 6.52
C PHE A 297 -2.20 -16.06 7.00
N THR A 298 -0.92 -16.24 7.31
CA THR A 298 -0.42 -17.47 7.95
C THR A 298 -0.32 -17.25 9.45
N GLU A 299 -1.03 -18.07 10.24
CA GLU A 299 -0.83 -18.18 11.68
C GLU A 299 0.30 -19.19 11.93
N ALA A 300 1.34 -18.78 12.67
CA ALA A 300 2.42 -19.64 13.13
C ALA A 300 2.29 -19.87 14.63
N ILE A 301 2.36 -21.14 15.06
CA ILE A 301 2.22 -21.56 16.44
C ILE A 301 3.56 -22.15 16.88
N PHE A 302 4.28 -21.40 17.72
CA PHE A 302 5.60 -21.76 18.21
C PHE A 302 5.50 -22.55 19.53
N PRO A 303 6.35 -23.58 19.74
CA PRO A 303 6.38 -24.38 20.97
C PRO A 303 7.12 -23.66 22.10
N ILE A 304 6.66 -22.45 22.47
CA ILE A 304 7.37 -21.58 23.44
C ILE A 304 7.51 -22.24 24.81
N ALA A 305 6.52 -23.05 25.24
CA ALA A 305 6.57 -23.71 26.54
C ALA A 305 7.69 -24.77 26.58
N GLU A 306 7.91 -25.49 25.49
CA GLU A 306 8.99 -26.49 25.34
C GLU A 306 10.35 -25.78 25.35
N ILE A 307 10.53 -24.78 24.47
CA ILE A 307 11.75 -23.95 24.38
C ILE A 307 12.09 -23.38 25.77
N TYR A 308 11.11 -22.80 26.47
CA TYR A 308 11.31 -22.22 27.79
C TYR A 308 11.72 -23.27 28.81
N SER A 309 11.12 -24.46 28.80
CA SER A 309 11.43 -25.51 29.79
C SER A 309 12.86 -26.02 29.66
N GLU A 310 13.37 -26.10 28.44
CA GLU A 310 14.72 -26.59 28.13
C GLU A 310 15.78 -25.53 28.34
N HIS A 311 15.49 -24.26 28.03
CA HIS A 311 16.45 -23.16 28.02
C HIS A 311 16.20 -22.07 29.08
N LYS A 312 15.44 -22.35 30.12
CA LYS A 312 15.09 -21.34 31.15
C LYS A 312 16.30 -20.71 31.87
N ASN A 313 17.44 -21.40 31.87
CA ASN A 313 18.67 -20.93 32.51
C ASN A 313 19.72 -20.46 31.50
N ASP A 314 19.42 -20.53 30.21
CA ASP A 314 20.36 -20.19 29.14
C ASP A 314 20.21 -18.73 28.70
N THR A 315 21.27 -18.18 28.17
CA THR A 315 21.25 -16.87 27.50
C THR A 315 21.10 -17.10 26.00
N LEU A 316 19.97 -16.68 25.43
CA LEU A 316 19.74 -16.78 23.99
C LEU A 316 20.50 -15.65 23.27
N ASN A 317 21.45 -16.04 22.42
CA ASN A 317 22.22 -15.10 21.60
C ASN A 317 21.55 -14.77 20.25
N GLY A 318 20.66 -15.66 19.77
CA GLY A 318 19.94 -15.47 18.52
C GLY A 318 18.79 -16.44 18.39
N VAL A 319 17.75 -16.01 17.68
CA VAL A 319 16.62 -16.84 17.30
C VAL A 319 16.38 -16.63 15.80
N ASN A 320 16.40 -17.71 15.05
CA ASN A 320 16.13 -17.69 13.61
C ASN A 320 14.84 -18.45 13.32
N VAL A 321 13.95 -17.85 12.56
CA VAL A 321 12.73 -18.49 12.07
C VAL A 321 12.80 -18.56 10.56
N SER A 322 12.69 -19.76 10.01
CA SER A 322 12.76 -20.00 8.57
C SER A 322 11.42 -20.43 8.01
N PHE A 323 10.94 -19.71 6.99
CA PHE A 323 9.77 -20.10 6.23
C PHE A 323 10.21 -20.53 4.83
N THR A 324 9.90 -21.75 4.45
CA THR A 324 10.23 -22.27 3.12
C THR A 324 9.08 -21.97 2.17
N ARG A 325 9.40 -21.29 1.06
CA ARG A 325 8.44 -21.05 -0.01
C ARG A 325 8.34 -22.29 -0.91
N TYR A 326 7.11 -22.61 -1.33
CA TYR A 326 6.93 -23.52 -2.46
C TYR A 326 7.32 -22.81 -3.76
N ASN A 327 8.01 -23.54 -4.64
CA ASN A 327 8.22 -23.08 -6.02
C ASN A 327 6.88 -23.19 -6.74
N GLU A 328 6.40 -22.07 -7.24
CA GLU A 328 5.18 -22.01 -8.06
C GLU A 328 5.54 -22.24 -9.53
N GLU A 329 4.54 -22.69 -10.30
CA GLU A 329 4.64 -22.76 -11.75
C GLU A 329 4.79 -21.34 -12.34
N GLU A 330 5.38 -21.23 -13.53
CA GLU A 330 5.59 -19.95 -14.21
C GLU A 330 4.25 -19.27 -14.48
N SER A 331 3.99 -18.19 -13.80
CA SER A 331 2.85 -17.29 -14.06
C SER A 331 3.27 -16.18 -15.02
N LYS A 332 2.36 -15.73 -15.87
CA LYS A 332 2.59 -14.56 -16.75
C LYS A 332 2.93 -13.29 -15.95
N TYR A 333 2.34 -13.14 -14.80
CA TYR A 333 2.59 -12.05 -13.85
C TYR A 333 2.92 -12.63 -12.48
N PRO A 334 4.18 -13.09 -12.29
CA PRO A 334 4.56 -13.74 -11.04
C PRO A 334 4.48 -12.74 -9.88
N MET A 335 3.92 -13.19 -8.76
CA MET A 335 4.00 -12.46 -7.51
C MET A 335 5.42 -12.54 -6.97
N ASN A 336 6.03 -11.39 -6.72
CA ASN A 336 7.38 -11.34 -6.15
C ASN A 336 7.39 -11.88 -4.72
N ILE A 337 8.53 -12.43 -4.32
CA ILE A 337 8.75 -12.80 -2.92
C ILE A 337 8.69 -11.51 -2.09
N PRO A 338 7.87 -11.43 -1.03
CA PRO A 338 7.83 -10.26 -0.18
C PRO A 338 9.21 -10.05 0.48
N GLN A 339 9.74 -8.83 0.38
CA GLN A 339 11.02 -8.46 1.02
C GLN A 339 10.91 -8.43 2.54
N TYR A 340 9.72 -8.17 3.05
CA TYR A 340 9.43 -8.05 4.47
C TYR A 340 8.16 -8.81 4.82
N VAL A 341 8.19 -9.52 5.92
CA VAL A 341 7.02 -10.16 6.53
C VAL A 341 6.87 -9.60 7.93
N LEU A 342 5.70 -9.08 8.22
CA LEU A 342 5.36 -8.58 9.55
C LEU A 342 4.77 -9.71 10.39
N MET A 343 5.36 -9.97 11.56
CA MET A 343 4.83 -10.89 12.56
C MET A 343 4.14 -10.09 13.66
N VAL A 344 2.86 -10.37 13.86
CA VAL A 344 2.04 -9.72 14.89
C VAL A 344 1.38 -10.80 15.74
N ARG A 345 1.23 -10.58 17.03
CA ARG A 345 0.45 -11.50 17.87
C ARG A 345 -0.98 -11.58 17.34
N LYS A 346 -1.53 -12.78 17.28
CA LYS A 346 -2.88 -13.00 16.73
C LYS A 346 -3.94 -12.11 17.39
N GLN A 347 -3.87 -11.95 18.69
CA GLN A 347 -4.80 -11.09 19.46
C GLN A 347 -4.70 -9.60 19.08
N ASP A 348 -3.55 -9.16 18.58
CA ASP A 348 -3.28 -7.76 18.24
C ASP A 348 -3.44 -7.50 16.72
N MET A 349 -3.80 -8.51 15.92
CA MET A 349 -3.81 -8.45 14.46
C MET A 349 -4.62 -7.26 13.91
N PHE A 350 -5.77 -6.97 14.51
CA PHE A 350 -6.60 -5.84 14.08
C PHE A 350 -6.15 -4.52 14.70
N SER A 351 -5.93 -4.49 16.01
CA SER A 351 -5.58 -3.25 16.72
C SER A 351 -4.20 -2.72 16.36
N PHE A 352 -3.31 -3.56 15.86
CA PHE A 352 -1.94 -3.16 15.48
C PHE A 352 -1.93 -1.99 14.50
N PHE A 353 -2.73 -2.07 13.45
CA PHE A 353 -2.80 -1.02 12.42
C PHE A 353 -3.71 0.14 12.84
N GLU A 354 -4.80 -0.12 13.57
CA GLU A 354 -5.70 0.91 14.08
C GLU A 354 -4.99 1.88 15.03
N GLU A 355 -4.14 1.34 15.90
CA GLU A 355 -3.44 2.10 16.92
C GLU A 355 -2.08 2.61 16.45
N ASN A 356 -1.71 2.44 15.17
CA ASN A 356 -0.40 2.79 14.62
C ASN A 356 0.76 2.22 15.46
N LYS A 357 0.60 1.00 15.97
CA LYS A 357 1.65 0.35 16.77
C LYS A 357 2.91 0.13 15.94
N ILE A 358 4.06 0.39 16.54
CA ILE A 358 5.36 0.09 15.94
C ILE A 358 5.70 -1.38 16.24
N CYS A 359 6.26 -2.09 15.27
CA CYS A 359 6.70 -3.47 15.47
C CYS A 359 7.81 -3.53 16.53
N LEU A 360 7.51 -4.10 17.69
CA LEU A 360 8.45 -4.22 18.81
C LEU A 360 9.67 -5.07 18.50
N LEU A 361 9.63 -5.92 17.49
CA LEU A 361 10.80 -6.71 17.04
C LEU A 361 11.94 -5.84 16.52
N TYR A 362 11.64 -4.61 16.05
CA TYR A 362 12.63 -3.63 15.61
C TYR A 362 13.04 -2.62 16.68
N THR A 363 12.27 -2.50 17.75
CA THR A 363 12.47 -1.47 18.79
C THR A 363 12.91 -2.02 20.14
N SER A 364 13.08 -3.34 20.27
CA SER A 364 13.70 -3.89 21.47
C SER A 364 15.20 -3.53 21.41
N PRO A 365 15.71 -2.64 22.28
CA PRO A 365 17.13 -2.34 22.29
C PRO A 365 17.89 -3.64 22.52
N SER A 366 18.88 -3.90 21.67
CA SER A 366 19.82 -4.99 21.90
C SER A 366 20.41 -4.82 23.30
N PRO A 367 20.67 -5.90 24.05
CA PRO A 367 21.41 -5.81 25.32
C PRO A 367 22.74 -5.07 25.20
N ARG A 368 23.26 -4.84 23.99
CA ARG A 368 24.44 -4.02 23.69
C ARG A 368 24.16 -2.52 23.69
N ASP A 369 22.90 -2.10 23.54
CA ASP A 369 22.54 -0.66 23.45
C ASP A 369 22.21 -0.05 24.81
N THR A 370 22.29 -0.83 25.89
CA THR A 370 22.03 -0.40 27.29
C THR A 370 23.32 -0.20 28.09
N ARG A 371 24.47 0.07 27.44
CA ARG A 371 25.71 0.45 28.11
C ARG A 371 26.09 1.89 27.85
#